data_de336eeffbc3738728886659f00ad56a
#
_entry.id   de336eeffbc3738728886659f00ad56a
#
_cell.length_a   1.000
_cell.length_b   1.000
_cell.length_c   1.000
_cell.angle_alpha   90.00
_cell.angle_beta   90.00
_cell.angle_gamma   90.00
#
_symmetry.space_group_name_H-M   'P 1'
#
loop_
_entity.id
_entity.type
_entity.pdbx_description
1 polymer ?
#
loop_
_entity_poly.entity_id
_entity_poly.type
_entity_poly.pdbx_seq_one_letter_code
_entity_poly.pdbx_strand_id
1 'polypeptide(L)'
;SFNGYLTACSTYGSFSYLKYGAYRLFSQIAQDSQLKVGKTIWVAGHSGPETAEDFRTHFGIFAPGVTQLFPNGKVLNLHPWEYNEVPVMLGASLSEDIPIIVLHLTRPAIEVPDRVKLGMPSHFSASKGAYILRDYNDNKAKEGVVIVRGTSVINELCKIIPTINDKGPNVKIIAALSFGLFNMQPENYRLSVIDQSEWLDSMIITNTSLANMSNWIKGDLVKEYSLSPDWDDNWRAGGNLDEVIDESHLSSEWQMKAIYRFANDRHLRLNKLKNILPNEVIDPMEVE
;
A
#
# COMPACT_ATOMS: atom_id res chain seq x y z
N SER A 1 1.31 24.49 14.26
CA SER A 1 1.32 23.39 15.28
C SER A 1 2.12 23.70 16.53
N PHE A 2 2.70 24.89 16.69
CA PHE A 2 3.28 25.31 17.95
C PHE A 2 2.19 25.43 19.02
N ASN A 3 2.56 25.26 20.28
CA ASN A 3 1.64 25.25 21.42
C ASN A 3 0.60 24.11 21.40
N GLY A 4 0.87 23.01 20.69
CA GLY A 4 0.02 21.83 20.68
C GLY A 4 -1.21 21.89 19.76
N TYR A 5 -1.32 22.88 18.87
CA TYR A 5 -2.39 22.96 17.90
C TYR A 5 -2.30 21.85 16.85
N LEU A 6 -3.45 21.25 16.53
CA LEU A 6 -3.63 20.40 15.35
C LEU A 6 -3.92 21.30 14.15
N THR A 7 -3.15 21.10 13.09
CA THR A 7 -3.34 21.83 11.82
C THR A 7 -3.51 20.84 10.67
N ALA A 8 -4.21 21.27 9.63
CA ALA A 8 -4.35 20.50 8.40
C ALA A 8 -4.14 21.40 7.20
N CYS A 9 -3.55 20.86 6.15
CA CYS A 9 -3.50 21.50 4.85
C CYS A 9 -3.62 20.47 3.73
N SER A 10 -4.23 20.86 2.63
CA SER A 10 -4.49 20.01 1.47
C SER A 10 -3.82 20.55 0.23
N THR A 11 -3.42 19.63 -0.66
CA THR A 11 -3.01 19.91 -2.04
C THR A 11 -3.20 18.67 -2.89
N TYR A 12 -3.11 18.83 -4.21
CA TYR A 12 -2.96 17.69 -5.11
C TYR A 12 -1.67 16.92 -4.81
N GLY A 13 -1.72 15.60 -4.92
CA GLY A 13 -0.57 14.74 -4.69
C GLY A 13 0.65 15.16 -5.49
N SER A 14 0.49 15.46 -6.78
CA SER A 14 1.55 15.93 -7.69
C SER A 14 2.24 17.23 -7.24
N PHE A 15 1.59 18.06 -6.43
CA PHE A 15 2.17 19.32 -5.91
C PHE A 15 2.69 19.16 -4.47
N SER A 16 2.72 17.97 -3.94
CA SER A 16 3.18 17.69 -2.57
C SER A 16 4.63 18.14 -2.34
N TYR A 17 5.49 18.08 -3.35
CA TYR A 17 6.88 18.52 -3.26
C TYR A 17 7.02 20.02 -2.91
N LEU A 18 6.04 20.87 -3.24
CA LEU A 18 6.05 22.30 -2.88
C LEU A 18 5.94 22.52 -1.37
N LYS A 19 5.41 21.56 -0.63
CA LYS A 19 5.26 21.64 0.83
C LYS A 19 6.45 21.03 1.58
N TYR A 20 7.30 20.27 0.91
CA TYR A 20 8.38 19.52 1.53
C TYR A 20 9.26 20.39 2.41
N GLY A 21 9.71 21.55 1.93
CA GLY A 21 10.58 22.45 2.66
C GLY A 21 10.01 22.90 4.01
N ALA A 22 8.73 23.29 4.03
CA ALA A 22 8.04 23.72 5.24
C ALA A 22 7.87 22.56 6.25
N TYR A 23 7.47 21.38 5.78
CA TYR A 23 7.32 20.21 6.64
C TYR A 23 8.66 19.68 7.13
N ARG A 24 9.71 19.74 6.32
CA ARG A 24 11.07 19.40 6.74
C ARG A 24 11.50 20.26 7.92
N LEU A 25 11.35 21.59 7.83
CA LEU A 25 11.66 22.50 8.92
C LEU A 25 10.81 22.21 10.17
N PHE A 26 9.52 21.98 9.99
CA PHE A 26 8.63 21.62 11.09
C PHE A 26 9.07 20.33 11.80
N SER A 27 9.49 19.30 11.07
CA SER A 27 9.95 18.04 11.66
C SER A 27 11.27 18.23 12.45
N GLN A 28 12.18 19.11 11.98
CA GLN A 28 13.39 19.46 12.70
C GLN A 28 13.10 20.21 13.99
N ILE A 29 12.22 21.22 13.92
CA ILE A 29 11.79 21.98 15.11
C ILE A 29 11.09 21.05 16.11
N ALA A 30 10.23 20.14 15.65
CA ALA A 30 9.55 19.16 16.51
C ALA A 30 10.53 18.22 17.22
N GLN A 31 11.69 17.95 16.61
CA GLN A 31 12.75 17.12 17.20
C GLN A 31 13.54 17.89 18.29
N ASP A 32 13.90 19.13 18.00
CA ASP A 32 14.87 19.87 18.80
C ASP A 32 14.22 20.80 19.84
N SER A 33 12.89 21.05 19.69
CA SER A 33 12.16 21.92 20.60
C SER A 33 11.88 21.25 21.94
N GLN A 34 12.13 21.97 23.03
CA GLN A 34 11.65 21.60 24.38
C GLN A 34 10.16 21.88 24.57
N LEU A 35 9.55 22.64 23.67
CA LEU A 35 8.13 22.93 23.69
C LEU A 35 7.33 21.76 23.06
N LYS A 36 6.17 21.49 23.64
CA LYS A 36 5.26 20.53 23.01
C LYS A 36 4.79 21.08 21.68
N VAL A 37 5.24 20.49 20.58
CA VAL A 37 4.74 20.79 19.24
C VAL A 37 3.46 20.00 19.01
N GLY A 38 2.50 20.61 18.31
CA GLY A 38 1.30 19.94 17.87
C GLY A 38 1.55 19.06 16.65
N LYS A 39 0.48 18.53 16.08
CA LYS A 39 0.53 17.69 14.89
C LYS A 39 0.03 18.43 13.67
N THR A 40 0.52 18.03 12.50
CA THR A 40 0.00 18.52 11.23
C THR A 40 -0.45 17.36 10.36
N ILE A 41 -1.64 17.51 9.76
CA ILE A 41 -2.19 16.59 8.78
C ILE A 41 -1.93 17.18 7.40
N TRP A 42 -1.19 16.45 6.59
CA TRP A 42 -0.93 16.77 5.19
C TRP A 42 -1.83 15.92 4.32
N VAL A 43 -2.89 16.49 3.78
CA VAL A 43 -3.76 15.80 2.83
C VAL A 43 -3.14 15.91 1.44
N ALA A 44 -2.66 14.80 0.92
CA ALA A 44 -2.18 14.63 -0.44
C ALA A 44 -3.31 14.02 -1.27
N GLY A 45 -4.16 14.86 -1.82
CA GLY A 45 -5.25 14.45 -2.69
C GLY A 45 -4.73 13.96 -4.05
N HIS A 46 -5.50 13.11 -4.73
CA HIS A 46 -5.14 12.58 -6.05
C HIS A 46 -3.82 11.79 -6.06
N SER A 47 -3.62 10.94 -5.06
CA SER A 47 -2.44 10.07 -4.93
C SER A 47 -2.65 8.75 -5.69
N GLY A 48 -2.42 8.76 -6.99
CA GLY A 48 -2.61 7.58 -7.84
C GLY A 48 -2.92 8.00 -9.27
N PRO A 49 -3.16 7.05 -10.17
CA PRO A 49 -3.62 7.35 -11.52
C PRO A 49 -5.09 7.81 -11.57
N GLU A 50 -5.83 7.62 -10.49
CA GLU A 50 -7.26 7.91 -10.36
C GLU A 50 -7.61 9.41 -10.42
N THR A 51 -6.68 10.26 -10.76
CA THR A 51 -6.94 11.68 -11.08
C THR A 51 -7.70 11.86 -12.38
N ALA A 52 -7.79 10.84 -13.17
CA ALA A 52 -8.49 10.55 -14.41
C ALA A 52 -8.86 11.73 -15.30
N GLU A 53 -9.72 12.63 -14.85
CA GLU A 53 -10.20 13.79 -15.60
C GLU A 53 -9.22 14.97 -15.61
N ASP A 54 -8.17 14.93 -14.78
CA ASP A 54 -7.12 15.93 -14.76
C ASP A 54 -6.03 15.58 -15.79
N PHE A 55 -5.31 16.58 -16.22
CA PHE A 55 -4.21 16.37 -17.15
C PHE A 55 -2.99 15.76 -16.47
N ARG A 56 -2.06 15.30 -17.30
CA ARG A 56 -0.77 14.70 -16.90
C ARG A 56 -0.03 15.48 -15.81
N THR A 57 -0.18 16.78 -15.71
CA THR A 57 0.43 17.63 -14.68
C THR A 57 -0.08 17.34 -13.26
N HIS A 58 -1.24 16.71 -13.12
CA HIS A 58 -1.84 16.36 -11.82
C HIS A 58 -1.61 14.91 -11.42
N PHE A 59 -0.84 14.18 -12.20
CA PHE A 59 -0.58 12.76 -12.01
C PHE A 59 0.25 12.51 -10.75
N GLY A 60 -0.34 11.87 -9.76
CA GLY A 60 0.18 11.78 -8.39
C GLY A 60 0.90 10.48 -8.02
N ILE A 61 1.21 9.59 -8.97
CA ILE A 61 1.78 8.26 -8.67
C ILE A 61 3.15 8.31 -7.97
N PHE A 62 3.91 9.38 -8.15
CA PHE A 62 5.21 9.59 -7.49
C PHE A 62 5.12 10.41 -6.19
N ALA A 63 3.96 10.99 -5.90
CA ALA A 63 3.77 11.88 -4.76
C ALA A 63 4.16 11.27 -3.40
N PRO A 64 3.86 9.97 -3.12
CA PRO A 64 4.28 9.36 -1.86
C PRO A 64 5.79 9.29 -1.65
N GLY A 65 6.60 9.38 -2.71
CA GLY A 65 8.06 9.44 -2.59
C GLY A 65 8.55 10.66 -1.82
N VAL A 66 7.95 11.82 -2.07
CA VAL A 66 8.31 13.07 -1.37
C VAL A 66 8.02 12.97 0.13
N THR A 67 6.90 12.35 0.50
CA THR A 67 6.48 12.22 1.90
C THR A 67 7.27 11.14 2.65
N GLN A 68 8.09 10.37 1.96
CA GLN A 68 9.01 9.38 2.52
C GLN A 68 10.42 9.94 2.76
N LEU A 69 10.71 11.17 2.34
CA LEU A 69 12.04 11.83 2.50
C LEU A 69 12.21 12.45 3.89
N PHE A 70 11.82 11.73 4.93
CA PHE A 70 11.95 12.15 6.34
C PHE A 70 12.59 11.02 7.15
N PRO A 71 13.27 11.34 8.25
CA PRO A 71 13.75 10.32 9.17
C PRO A 71 12.59 9.48 9.71
N ASN A 72 12.87 8.21 9.99
CA ASN A 72 11.88 7.31 10.59
C ASN A 72 11.32 7.90 11.89
N GLY A 73 10.01 7.76 12.09
CA GLY A 73 9.32 8.30 13.27
C GLY A 73 8.98 9.79 13.20
N LYS A 74 9.24 10.47 12.07
CA LYS A 74 8.85 11.89 11.90
C LYS A 74 7.58 12.07 11.07
N VAL A 75 7.25 11.06 10.25
CA VAL A 75 6.10 11.09 9.35
C VAL A 75 5.40 9.74 9.35
N LEU A 76 4.07 9.74 9.41
CA LEU A 76 3.23 8.60 9.07
C LEU A 76 2.56 8.84 7.72
N ASN A 77 2.78 7.94 6.78
CA ASN A 77 2.07 7.90 5.51
C ASN A 77 0.89 6.94 5.61
N LEU A 78 -0.31 7.42 5.32
CA LEU A 78 -1.58 6.68 5.40
C LEU A 78 -2.19 6.59 4.00
N HIS A 79 -2.52 5.38 3.59
CA HIS A 79 -3.15 5.08 2.30
C HIS A 79 -4.46 4.29 2.50
N PRO A 80 -5.50 4.88 3.12
CA PRO A 80 -6.80 4.22 3.24
C PRO A 80 -7.33 3.94 1.83
N TRP A 81 -7.91 2.77 1.62
CA TRP A 81 -8.44 2.41 0.30
C TRP A 81 -9.94 2.65 0.16
N GLU A 82 -10.65 2.83 1.29
CA GLU A 82 -12.06 3.22 1.31
C GLU A 82 -12.37 4.18 2.47
N TYR A 83 -13.51 4.85 2.40
CA TYR A 83 -13.82 5.99 3.27
C TYR A 83 -13.88 5.65 4.76
N ASN A 84 -14.37 4.47 5.14
CA ASN A 84 -14.49 4.11 6.56
C ASN A 84 -13.12 3.88 7.22
N GLU A 85 -12.06 3.65 6.46
CA GLU A 85 -10.71 3.52 7.00
C GLU A 85 -10.07 4.86 7.35
N VAL A 86 -10.51 5.95 6.74
CA VAL A 86 -9.93 7.30 6.96
C VAL A 86 -9.98 7.71 8.44
N PRO A 87 -11.14 7.74 9.11
CA PRO A 87 -11.20 8.12 10.53
C PRO A 87 -10.46 7.13 11.43
N VAL A 88 -10.45 5.84 11.09
CA VAL A 88 -9.76 4.79 11.85
C VAL A 88 -8.25 5.00 11.82
N MET A 89 -7.68 5.21 10.64
CA MET A 89 -6.24 5.42 10.49
C MET A 89 -5.80 6.77 11.07
N LEU A 90 -6.60 7.82 10.89
CA LEU A 90 -6.32 9.12 11.50
C LEU A 90 -6.36 9.03 13.04
N GLY A 91 -7.35 8.37 13.61
CA GLY A 91 -7.45 8.15 15.05
C GLY A 91 -6.22 7.42 15.61
N ALA A 92 -5.83 6.32 14.97
CA ALA A 92 -4.61 5.59 15.33
C ALA A 92 -3.35 6.47 15.25
N SER A 93 -3.21 7.25 14.17
CA SER A 93 -2.03 8.11 13.96
C SER A 93 -1.98 9.31 14.91
N LEU A 94 -3.13 9.87 15.29
CA LEU A 94 -3.19 11.00 16.22
C LEU A 94 -2.79 10.61 17.64
N SER A 95 -2.92 9.35 18.02
CA SER A 95 -2.47 8.84 19.31
C SER A 95 -0.96 8.64 19.41
N GLU A 96 -0.25 8.51 18.28
CA GLU A 96 1.19 8.32 18.25
C GLU A 96 1.96 9.64 18.40
N ASP A 97 3.18 9.60 18.95
CA ASP A 97 4.03 10.81 19.10
C ASP A 97 4.80 11.12 17.80
N ILE A 98 4.06 11.34 16.72
CA ILE A 98 4.60 11.66 15.40
C ILE A 98 4.03 13.00 14.93
N PRO A 99 4.89 13.97 14.55
CA PRO A 99 4.46 15.34 14.28
C PRO A 99 3.73 15.50 12.94
N ILE A 100 3.98 14.65 11.96
CA ILE A 100 3.42 14.80 10.60
C ILE A 100 2.67 13.55 10.22
N ILE A 101 1.41 13.71 9.85
CA ILE A 101 0.55 12.66 9.31
C ILE A 101 0.22 13.02 7.87
N VAL A 102 0.59 12.18 6.92
CA VAL A 102 0.26 12.36 5.50
C VAL A 102 -0.87 11.42 5.13
N LEU A 103 -1.98 11.98 4.67
CA LEU A 103 -3.15 11.25 4.24
C LEU A 103 -3.23 11.28 2.72
N HIS A 104 -2.95 10.15 2.08
CA HIS A 104 -3.05 9.98 0.64
C HIS A 104 -4.45 9.55 0.27
N LEU A 105 -5.16 10.42 -0.46
CA LEU A 105 -6.55 10.18 -0.88
C LEU A 105 -6.64 10.20 -2.39
N THR A 106 -7.67 9.56 -2.92
CA THR A 106 -8.03 9.63 -4.32
C THR A 106 -9.19 10.61 -4.55
N ARG A 107 -9.42 11.01 -5.80
CA ARG A 107 -10.48 11.95 -6.16
C ARG A 107 -11.80 11.27 -6.52
N PRO A 108 -11.82 10.23 -7.37
CA PRO A 108 -13.08 9.62 -7.80
C PRO A 108 -13.85 9.04 -6.62
N ALA A 109 -15.16 9.16 -6.68
CA ALA A 109 -16.04 8.44 -5.78
C ALA A 109 -15.96 6.94 -6.11
N ILE A 110 -15.78 6.13 -5.06
CA ILE A 110 -15.83 4.68 -5.16
C ILE A 110 -16.97 4.16 -4.30
N GLU A 111 -17.53 3.04 -4.71
CA GLU A 111 -18.48 2.32 -3.86
C GLU A 111 -17.74 1.68 -2.69
N VAL A 112 -18.29 1.86 -1.47
CA VAL A 112 -17.78 1.15 -0.29
C VAL A 112 -18.30 -0.29 -0.37
N PRO A 113 -17.42 -1.29 -0.44
CA PRO A 113 -17.84 -2.67 -0.64
C PRO A 113 -18.49 -3.25 0.61
N ASP A 114 -19.38 -4.21 0.42
CA ASP A 114 -19.86 -5.07 1.50
C ASP A 114 -18.76 -6.06 1.90
N ARG A 115 -17.95 -5.67 2.89
CA ARG A 115 -16.82 -6.46 3.40
C ARG A 115 -17.25 -7.82 3.93
N VAL A 116 -18.44 -7.91 4.56
CA VAL A 116 -18.96 -9.17 5.09
C VAL A 116 -19.25 -10.16 3.95
N LYS A 117 -19.91 -9.68 2.90
CA LYS A 117 -20.18 -10.50 1.70
C LYS A 117 -18.91 -10.97 1.00
N LEU A 118 -17.85 -10.17 1.03
CA LEU A 118 -16.55 -10.51 0.43
C LEU A 118 -15.67 -11.35 1.37
N GLY A 119 -16.09 -11.61 2.60
CA GLY A 119 -15.28 -12.31 3.59
C GLY A 119 -14.07 -11.51 4.09
N MET A 120 -14.12 -10.19 3.95
CA MET A 120 -13.05 -9.30 4.37
C MET A 120 -13.18 -8.89 5.85
N PRO A 121 -12.07 -8.58 6.54
CA PRO A 121 -12.11 -8.05 7.89
C PRO A 121 -12.74 -6.65 7.93
N SER A 122 -13.18 -6.24 9.12
CA SER A 122 -13.71 -4.90 9.36
C SER A 122 -12.69 -3.82 9.02
N HIS A 123 -13.16 -2.65 8.57
CA HIS A 123 -12.34 -1.45 8.33
C HIS A 123 -11.54 -0.99 9.56
N PHE A 124 -11.93 -1.37 10.78
CA PHE A 124 -11.15 -1.11 11.99
C PHE A 124 -9.75 -1.75 11.97
N SER A 125 -9.55 -2.80 11.16
CA SER A 125 -8.24 -3.42 10.97
C SER A 125 -7.20 -2.45 10.38
N ALA A 126 -7.64 -1.41 9.69
CA ALA A 126 -6.79 -0.37 9.12
C ALA A 126 -5.96 0.40 10.17
N SER A 127 -6.40 0.43 11.43
CA SER A 127 -5.65 1.03 12.55
C SER A 127 -4.26 0.43 12.74
N LYS A 128 -4.06 -0.81 12.26
CA LYS A 128 -2.80 -1.55 12.37
C LYS A 128 -1.79 -1.25 11.25
N GLY A 129 -2.18 -0.48 10.23
CA GLY A 129 -1.33 -0.11 9.09
C GLY A 129 -1.20 -1.16 8.01
N ALA A 130 -1.36 -2.44 8.32
CA ALA A 130 -1.55 -3.53 7.36
C ALA A 130 -2.40 -4.63 7.99
N TYR A 131 -3.12 -5.35 7.15
CA TYR A 131 -3.95 -6.48 7.59
C TYR A 131 -4.25 -7.44 6.43
N ILE A 132 -4.62 -8.67 6.75
CA ILE A 132 -4.96 -9.69 5.76
C ILE A 132 -6.37 -9.39 5.22
N LEU A 133 -6.48 -9.10 3.91
CA LEU A 133 -7.76 -8.97 3.20
C LEU A 133 -8.38 -10.32 2.89
N ARG A 134 -7.54 -11.28 2.49
CA ARG A 134 -7.90 -12.67 2.18
C ARG A 134 -6.76 -13.56 2.63
N ASP A 135 -7.07 -14.57 3.42
CA ASP A 135 -6.08 -15.57 3.83
C ASP A 135 -6.07 -16.79 2.92
N TYR A 136 -5.08 -17.64 3.09
CA TYR A 136 -5.01 -18.93 2.41
C TYR A 136 -6.21 -19.83 2.74
N ASN A 137 -6.51 -20.71 1.82
CA ASN A 137 -7.33 -21.88 2.10
C ASN A 137 -6.41 -23.02 2.55
N ASP A 138 -6.55 -23.47 3.79
CA ASP A 138 -5.69 -24.49 4.42
C ASP A 138 -5.74 -25.86 3.71
N ASN A 139 -6.75 -26.08 2.87
CA ASN A 139 -6.90 -27.34 2.11
C ASN A 139 -6.17 -27.33 0.76
N LYS A 140 -5.47 -26.24 0.42
CA LYS A 140 -4.74 -26.07 -0.85
C LYS A 140 -3.30 -25.65 -0.57
N ALA A 141 -2.39 -26.04 -1.44
CA ALA A 141 -1.02 -25.53 -1.38
C ALA A 141 -1.01 -23.99 -1.46
N LYS A 142 -0.19 -23.36 -0.65
CA LYS A 142 0.00 -21.92 -0.68
C LYS A 142 0.76 -21.52 -1.96
N GLU A 143 0.34 -20.42 -2.60
CA GLU A 143 0.91 -19.99 -3.89
C GLU A 143 1.55 -18.60 -3.83
N GLY A 144 1.79 -18.11 -2.61
CA GLY A 144 2.50 -16.85 -2.34
C GLY A 144 1.60 -15.73 -1.86
N VAL A 145 2.17 -14.56 -1.66
CA VAL A 145 1.52 -13.39 -1.06
C VAL A 145 1.37 -12.25 -2.07
N VAL A 146 0.21 -11.63 -2.10
CA VAL A 146 -0.07 -10.43 -2.89
C VAL A 146 -0.26 -9.25 -1.95
N ILE A 147 0.67 -8.31 -1.95
CA ILE A 147 0.62 -7.09 -1.14
C ILE A 147 -0.04 -6.00 -1.99
N VAL A 148 -1.15 -5.44 -1.52
CA VAL A 148 -1.94 -4.47 -2.29
C VAL A 148 -2.01 -3.11 -1.60
N ARG A 149 -1.89 -2.04 -2.37
CA ARG A 149 -2.04 -0.67 -1.88
C ARG A 149 -2.71 0.23 -2.92
N GLY A 150 -3.66 1.01 -2.44
CA GLY A 150 -4.33 2.05 -3.22
C GLY A 150 -5.80 1.75 -3.49
N THR A 151 -6.56 2.82 -3.63
CA THR A 151 -8.02 2.77 -3.75
C THR A 151 -8.47 2.02 -5.00
N SER A 152 -7.98 2.40 -6.19
CA SER A 152 -8.33 1.72 -7.44
C SER A 152 -7.90 0.26 -7.44
N VAL A 153 -6.71 -0.03 -6.92
CA VAL A 153 -6.19 -1.41 -6.84
C VAL A 153 -7.14 -2.30 -6.05
N ILE A 154 -7.49 -1.90 -4.83
CA ILE A 154 -8.30 -2.77 -3.96
C ILE A 154 -9.77 -2.77 -4.43
N ASN A 155 -10.26 -1.67 -4.98
CA ASN A 155 -11.60 -1.64 -5.58
C ASN A 155 -11.72 -2.61 -6.78
N GLU A 156 -10.74 -2.61 -7.69
CA GLU A 156 -10.70 -3.56 -8.79
C GLU A 156 -10.50 -5.01 -8.30
N LEU A 157 -9.69 -5.21 -7.26
CA LEU A 157 -9.51 -6.51 -6.63
C LEU A 157 -10.81 -7.07 -6.04
N CYS A 158 -11.65 -6.22 -5.43
CA CYS A 158 -12.95 -6.63 -4.90
C CYS A 158 -13.84 -7.31 -5.94
N LYS A 159 -13.73 -6.91 -7.21
CA LYS A 159 -14.50 -7.50 -8.32
C LYS A 159 -14.09 -8.95 -8.62
N ILE A 160 -12.83 -9.31 -8.36
CA ILE A 160 -12.26 -10.63 -8.68
C ILE A 160 -12.08 -11.55 -7.47
N ILE A 161 -12.16 -11.05 -6.24
CA ILE A 161 -12.07 -11.87 -5.02
C ILE A 161 -13.05 -13.06 -5.03
N PRO A 162 -14.31 -12.92 -5.43
CA PRO A 162 -15.22 -14.06 -5.50
C PRO A 162 -14.71 -15.17 -6.43
N THR A 163 -14.13 -14.80 -7.58
CA THR A 163 -13.55 -15.75 -8.54
C THR A 163 -12.30 -16.43 -7.98
N ILE A 164 -11.43 -15.66 -7.29
CA ILE A 164 -10.24 -16.19 -6.62
C ILE A 164 -10.64 -17.19 -5.52
N ASN A 165 -11.69 -16.90 -4.75
CA ASN A 165 -12.18 -17.78 -3.70
C ASN A 165 -12.74 -19.10 -4.23
N ASP A 166 -13.45 -19.05 -5.36
CA ASP A 166 -14.08 -20.22 -5.96
C ASP A 166 -13.05 -21.16 -6.64
N LYS A 167 -12.32 -20.63 -7.59
CA LYS A 167 -11.46 -21.42 -8.49
C LYS A 167 -10.08 -20.81 -8.77
N GLY A 168 -9.76 -19.71 -8.13
CA GLY A 168 -8.50 -19.01 -8.33
C GLY A 168 -7.34 -19.60 -7.52
N PRO A 169 -6.16 -18.97 -7.65
CA PRO A 169 -4.97 -19.35 -6.93
C PRO A 169 -5.13 -19.18 -5.42
N ASN A 170 -4.41 -20.02 -4.67
CA ASN A 170 -4.40 -19.95 -3.20
C ASN A 170 -3.35 -18.94 -2.70
N VAL A 171 -3.55 -17.67 -2.98
CA VAL A 171 -2.68 -16.58 -2.53
C VAL A 171 -3.26 -15.90 -1.30
N LYS A 172 -2.39 -15.50 -0.37
CA LYS A 172 -2.76 -14.56 0.71
C LYS A 172 -2.73 -13.14 0.15
N ILE A 173 -3.70 -12.30 0.51
CA ILE A 173 -3.77 -10.91 0.06
C ILE A 173 -3.72 -10.00 1.27
N ILE A 174 -2.79 -9.05 1.26
CA ILE A 174 -2.52 -8.13 2.38
C ILE A 174 -2.72 -6.69 1.93
N ALA A 175 -3.58 -5.95 2.64
CA ALA A 175 -3.69 -4.50 2.48
C ALA A 175 -2.53 -3.79 3.20
N ALA A 176 -1.71 -3.07 2.45
CA ALA A 176 -0.51 -2.37 2.92
C ALA A 176 -0.76 -0.86 2.98
N LEU A 177 -1.40 -0.39 4.05
CA LEU A 177 -1.94 0.97 4.15
C LEU A 177 -0.97 1.97 4.76
N SER A 178 -0.13 1.53 5.69
CA SER A 178 0.87 2.37 6.36
C SER A 178 1.98 1.51 6.93
N PHE A 179 3.16 1.55 6.33
CA PHE A 179 4.30 0.81 6.87
C PHE A 179 4.69 1.31 8.27
N GLY A 180 4.57 2.62 8.52
CA GLY A 180 4.88 3.20 9.83
C GLY A 180 3.97 2.63 10.93
N LEU A 181 2.65 2.66 10.77
CA LEU A 181 1.71 2.08 11.73
C LEU A 181 1.91 0.57 11.88
N PHE A 182 2.17 -0.14 10.77
CA PHE A 182 2.43 -1.58 10.82
C PHE A 182 3.69 -1.92 11.60
N ASN A 183 4.77 -1.17 11.37
CA ASN A 183 6.04 -1.41 12.06
C ASN A 183 5.99 -1.10 13.56
N MET A 184 5.04 -0.28 14.00
CA MET A 184 4.77 0.00 15.42
C MET A 184 3.98 -1.11 16.12
N GLN A 185 3.40 -2.06 15.37
CA GLN A 185 2.66 -3.17 15.95
C GLN A 185 3.61 -4.18 16.64
N PRO A 186 3.12 -4.90 17.65
CA PRO A 186 3.86 -6.02 18.26
C PRO A 186 4.34 -7.02 17.20
N GLU A 187 5.49 -7.63 17.44
CA GLU A 187 6.11 -8.57 16.49
C GLU A 187 5.20 -9.73 16.12
N ASN A 188 4.53 -10.32 17.11
CA ASN A 188 3.58 -11.40 16.88
C ASN A 188 2.44 -11.02 15.92
N TYR A 189 1.95 -9.78 15.98
CA TYR A 189 0.96 -9.29 15.00
C TYR A 189 1.58 -9.17 13.62
N ARG A 190 2.77 -8.58 13.52
CA ARG A 190 3.45 -8.41 12.23
C ARG A 190 3.71 -9.74 11.54
N LEU A 191 4.19 -10.72 12.30
CA LEU A 191 4.43 -12.09 11.82
C LEU A 191 3.13 -12.83 11.46
N SER A 192 2.02 -12.55 12.14
CA SER A 192 0.72 -13.13 11.76
C SER A 192 0.16 -12.56 10.47
N VAL A 193 0.54 -11.35 10.07
CA VAL A 193 0.14 -10.74 8.80
C VAL A 193 1.04 -11.21 7.67
N ILE A 194 2.34 -11.19 7.87
CA ILE A 194 3.34 -11.60 6.89
C ILE A 194 4.61 -12.07 7.60
N ASP A 195 4.99 -13.31 7.43
CA ASP A 195 6.21 -13.87 7.98
C ASP A 195 7.44 -13.66 7.06
N GLN A 196 8.61 -14.17 7.49
CA GLN A 196 9.84 -13.95 6.73
C GLN A 196 9.84 -14.67 5.38
N SER A 197 9.29 -15.87 5.30
CA SER A 197 9.21 -16.65 4.06
C SER A 197 8.23 -15.99 3.08
N GLU A 198 7.09 -15.54 3.57
CA GLU A 198 6.06 -14.86 2.81
C GLU A 198 6.55 -13.53 2.21
N TRP A 199 7.42 -12.79 2.91
CA TRP A 199 8.07 -11.60 2.35
C TRP A 199 8.87 -11.91 1.09
N LEU A 200 9.53 -13.06 1.02
CA LEU A 200 10.37 -13.46 -0.11
C LEU A 200 9.54 -14.01 -1.27
N ASP A 201 8.42 -14.69 -0.98
CA ASP A 201 7.47 -15.23 -1.96
C ASP A 201 6.25 -14.30 -2.11
N SER A 202 6.51 -13.02 -2.37
CA SER A 202 5.45 -12.00 -2.52
C SER A 202 5.53 -11.25 -3.84
N MET A 203 4.41 -10.63 -4.22
CA MET A 203 4.32 -9.62 -5.28
C MET A 203 3.55 -8.40 -4.76
N ILE A 204 3.68 -7.28 -5.46
CA ILE A 204 2.99 -6.03 -5.09
C ILE A 204 2.07 -5.58 -6.22
N ILE A 205 0.87 -5.10 -5.87
CA ILE A 205 0.00 -4.34 -6.76
C ILE A 205 -0.28 -2.99 -6.10
N THR A 206 0.12 -1.91 -6.75
CA THR A 206 0.03 -0.56 -6.18
C THR A 206 -0.45 0.46 -7.20
N ASN A 207 -1.21 1.45 -6.75
CA ASN A 207 -1.63 2.60 -7.57
C ASN A 207 -0.59 3.74 -7.60
N THR A 208 0.58 3.53 -7.04
CA THR A 208 1.69 4.48 -7.08
C THR A 208 2.92 3.84 -7.71
N SER A 209 3.96 4.63 -7.99
CA SER A 209 5.24 4.07 -8.43
C SER A 209 5.71 2.95 -7.50
N LEU A 210 6.24 1.88 -8.08
CA LEU A 210 6.75 0.74 -7.31
C LEU A 210 7.88 1.17 -6.34
N ALA A 211 8.65 2.20 -6.68
CA ALA A 211 9.67 2.77 -5.80
C ALA A 211 9.10 3.23 -4.45
N ASN A 212 7.83 3.69 -4.43
CA ASN A 212 7.15 4.11 -3.21
C ASN A 212 6.75 2.94 -2.29
N MET A 213 6.94 1.69 -2.76
CA MET A 213 6.71 0.47 -1.99
C MET A 213 8.01 -0.13 -1.42
N SER A 214 9.13 0.60 -1.45
CA SER A 214 10.46 0.10 -1.06
C SER A 214 10.50 -0.58 0.32
N ASN A 215 9.73 -0.09 1.29
CA ASN A 215 9.63 -0.72 2.62
C ASN A 215 8.95 -2.12 2.58
N TRP A 216 8.13 -2.38 1.57
CA TRP A 216 7.38 -3.62 1.38
C TRP A 216 8.09 -4.58 0.42
N ILE A 217 9.19 -4.17 -0.22
CA ILE A 217 9.98 -4.98 -1.14
C ILE A 217 11.17 -5.56 -0.38
N LYS A 218 11.28 -6.89 -0.30
CA LYS A 218 12.37 -7.57 0.40
C LYS A 218 13.30 -8.35 -0.55
N GLY A 219 13.05 -8.27 -1.85
CA GLY A 219 13.89 -8.91 -2.85
C GLY A 219 13.54 -8.49 -4.28
N ASP A 220 14.46 -8.70 -5.22
CA ASP A 220 14.23 -8.31 -6.62
C ASP A 220 13.15 -9.17 -7.30
N LEU A 221 12.95 -10.41 -6.85
CA LEU A 221 11.88 -11.28 -7.35
C LEU A 221 10.49 -10.68 -7.11
N VAL A 222 10.31 -9.94 -6.02
CA VAL A 222 9.05 -9.23 -5.74
C VAL A 222 8.71 -8.27 -6.88
N LYS A 223 9.71 -7.53 -7.38
CA LYS A 223 9.53 -6.54 -8.46
C LYS A 223 9.14 -7.18 -9.79
N GLU A 224 9.69 -8.36 -10.09
CA GLU A 224 9.49 -9.07 -11.36
C GLU A 224 8.01 -9.38 -11.65
N TYR A 225 7.21 -9.60 -10.59
CA TYR A 225 5.79 -9.96 -10.69
C TYR A 225 4.85 -8.80 -10.35
N SER A 226 5.38 -7.68 -9.87
CA SER A 226 4.58 -6.56 -9.38
C SER A 226 3.88 -5.78 -10.50
N LEU A 227 2.72 -5.21 -10.18
CA LEU A 227 2.02 -4.24 -11.02
C LEU A 227 2.08 -2.85 -10.38
N SER A 228 2.40 -1.87 -11.20
CA SER A 228 2.39 -0.44 -10.83
C SER A 228 2.14 0.42 -12.06
N PRO A 229 1.60 1.64 -11.89
CA PRO A 229 1.24 2.49 -13.02
C PRO A 229 2.44 3.08 -13.78
N ASP A 230 3.66 2.89 -13.30
CA ASP A 230 4.92 3.28 -13.95
C ASP A 230 5.63 2.11 -14.68
N TRP A 231 4.88 1.08 -15.06
CA TRP A 231 5.39 -0.15 -15.69
C TRP A 231 6.18 0.06 -16.99
N ASP A 232 5.96 1.17 -17.69
CA ASP A 232 6.59 1.54 -18.97
C ASP A 232 7.40 2.84 -18.89
N ASP A 233 7.67 3.34 -17.66
CA ASP A 233 8.39 4.59 -17.39
C ASP A 233 7.76 5.85 -18.04
N ASN A 234 6.45 5.83 -18.32
CA ASN A 234 5.73 6.92 -18.93
C ASN A 234 4.74 7.61 -17.98
N TRP A 235 4.56 8.91 -18.19
CA TRP A 235 3.47 9.66 -17.58
C TRP A 235 2.14 9.30 -18.24
N ARG A 236 1.11 8.99 -17.44
CA ARG A 236 -0.23 8.75 -17.97
C ARG A 236 -0.90 10.04 -18.43
N ALA A 237 -1.75 9.94 -19.45
CA ALA A 237 -2.65 11.00 -19.84
C ALA A 237 -3.90 11.02 -18.95
N GLY A 238 -4.64 12.12 -18.91
CA GLY A 238 -5.99 12.14 -18.35
C GLY A 238 -6.97 11.42 -19.28
N GLY A 239 -8.05 10.91 -18.72
CA GLY A 239 -9.10 10.18 -19.43
C GLY A 239 -10.24 9.85 -18.48
N ASN A 240 -11.17 9.01 -18.87
CA ASN A 240 -12.12 8.48 -17.89
C ASN A 240 -11.43 7.49 -16.94
N LEU A 241 -12.05 7.23 -15.79
CA LEU A 241 -11.44 6.46 -14.72
C LEU A 241 -11.03 5.05 -15.17
N ASP A 242 -11.93 4.35 -15.88
CA ASP A 242 -11.70 2.98 -16.30
C ASP A 242 -10.57 2.87 -17.33
N GLU A 243 -10.49 3.83 -18.28
CA GLU A 243 -9.42 3.89 -19.27
C GLU A 243 -8.05 4.11 -18.60
N VAL A 244 -7.97 5.04 -17.66
CA VAL A 244 -6.71 5.33 -16.96
C VAL A 244 -6.27 4.17 -16.07
N ILE A 245 -7.20 3.48 -15.43
CA ILE A 245 -6.92 2.29 -14.62
C ILE A 245 -6.43 1.15 -15.51
N ASP A 246 -7.04 0.95 -16.67
CA ASP A 246 -6.62 -0.10 -17.61
C ASP A 246 -5.26 0.20 -18.25
N GLU A 247 -5.03 1.44 -18.71
CA GLU A 247 -3.72 1.90 -19.21
C GLU A 247 -2.62 1.75 -18.15
N SER A 248 -2.98 1.90 -16.88
CA SER A 248 -2.07 1.72 -15.75
C SER A 248 -1.82 0.25 -15.38
N HIS A 249 -2.41 -0.71 -16.09
CA HIS A 249 -2.39 -2.14 -15.79
C HIS A 249 -2.94 -2.50 -14.40
N LEU A 250 -3.92 -1.74 -13.91
CA LEU A 250 -4.51 -1.91 -12.59
C LEU A 250 -5.97 -2.39 -12.61
N SER A 251 -6.55 -2.59 -13.80
CA SER A 251 -7.91 -3.14 -13.93
C SER A 251 -7.97 -4.57 -13.37
N SER A 252 -9.17 -5.01 -13.03
CA SER A 252 -9.43 -6.37 -12.52
C SER A 252 -8.88 -7.46 -13.44
N GLU A 253 -8.90 -7.24 -14.76
CA GLU A 253 -8.33 -8.17 -15.74
C GLU A 253 -6.80 -8.26 -15.63
N TRP A 254 -6.10 -7.13 -15.55
CA TRP A 254 -4.65 -7.11 -15.37
C TRP A 254 -4.22 -7.72 -14.05
N GLN A 255 -4.94 -7.39 -12.96
CA GLN A 255 -4.66 -7.97 -11.64
C GLN A 255 -4.84 -9.48 -11.66
N MET A 256 -5.93 -9.99 -12.27
CA MET A 256 -6.18 -11.42 -12.37
C MET A 256 -5.06 -12.13 -13.15
N LYS A 257 -4.67 -11.60 -14.32
CA LYS A 257 -3.56 -12.14 -15.12
C LYS A 257 -2.25 -12.20 -14.32
N ALA A 258 -1.94 -11.11 -13.59
CA ALA A 258 -0.70 -11.04 -12.81
C ALA A 258 -0.70 -12.03 -11.64
N ILE A 259 -1.81 -12.15 -10.91
CA ILE A 259 -1.95 -13.09 -9.80
C ILE A 259 -1.84 -14.54 -10.29
N TYR A 260 -2.48 -14.89 -11.41
CA TYR A 260 -2.33 -16.24 -12.00
C TYR A 260 -0.91 -16.52 -12.47
N ARG A 261 -0.25 -15.55 -13.13
CA ARG A 261 1.16 -15.70 -13.52
C ARG A 261 2.03 -15.92 -12.29
N PHE A 262 1.85 -15.09 -11.28
CA PHE A 262 2.61 -15.19 -10.04
C PHE A 262 2.44 -16.57 -9.38
N ALA A 263 1.21 -17.06 -9.22
CA ALA A 263 0.93 -18.36 -8.65
C ALA A 263 1.53 -19.52 -9.48
N ASN A 264 1.27 -19.53 -10.78
CA ASN A 264 1.76 -20.57 -11.67
C ASN A 264 3.30 -20.67 -11.71
N ASP A 265 3.97 -19.54 -11.58
CA ASP A 265 5.44 -19.44 -11.62
C ASP A 265 6.09 -19.66 -10.24
N ARG A 266 5.33 -20.07 -9.20
CA ARG A 266 5.88 -20.24 -7.85
C ARG A 266 7.10 -21.16 -7.84
N HIS A 267 7.05 -22.29 -8.54
CA HIS A 267 8.15 -23.22 -8.65
C HIS A 267 9.42 -22.59 -9.26
N LEU A 268 9.28 -21.65 -10.19
CA LEU A 268 10.41 -20.92 -10.77
C LEU A 268 11.01 -19.94 -9.74
N ARG A 269 10.14 -19.25 -8.97
CA ARG A 269 10.57 -18.33 -7.90
C ARG A 269 11.33 -19.08 -6.81
N LEU A 270 10.80 -20.18 -6.32
CA LEU A 270 11.47 -21.01 -5.32
C LEU A 270 12.83 -21.53 -5.82
N ASN A 271 12.94 -21.96 -7.07
CA ASN A 271 14.21 -22.36 -7.66
C ASN A 271 15.22 -21.19 -7.73
N LYS A 272 14.78 -19.98 -8.07
CA LYS A 272 15.64 -18.79 -8.02
C LYS A 272 16.13 -18.51 -6.60
N LEU A 273 15.24 -18.60 -5.60
CA LEU A 273 15.57 -18.37 -4.19
C LEU A 273 16.56 -19.43 -3.65
N LYS A 274 16.46 -20.68 -4.05
CA LYS A 274 17.42 -21.76 -3.68
C LYS A 274 18.86 -21.44 -4.06
N ASN A 275 19.07 -20.69 -5.12
CA ASN A 275 20.41 -20.28 -5.55
C ASN A 275 20.98 -19.12 -4.72
N ILE A 276 20.17 -18.46 -3.91
CA ILE A 276 20.52 -17.24 -3.16
C ILE A 276 20.48 -17.47 -1.65
N LEU A 277 19.58 -18.31 -1.18
CA LEU A 277 19.30 -18.55 0.23
C LEU A 277 19.74 -19.94 0.69
N PRO A 278 20.12 -20.12 1.98
CA PRO A 278 20.34 -21.46 2.55
C PRO A 278 19.08 -22.34 2.46
N ASN A 279 19.26 -23.65 2.32
CA ASN A 279 18.17 -24.62 2.25
C ASN A 279 17.22 -24.55 3.46
N GLU A 280 17.75 -24.26 4.65
CA GLU A 280 16.96 -24.06 5.88
C GLU A 280 15.87 -23.01 5.78
N VAL A 281 16.00 -22.05 4.84
CA VAL A 281 15.00 -21.01 4.57
C VAL A 281 14.01 -21.46 3.49
N ILE A 282 14.44 -22.29 2.55
CA ILE A 282 13.64 -22.71 1.40
C ILE A 282 12.78 -23.93 1.72
N ASP A 283 13.30 -24.91 2.46
CA ASP A 283 12.57 -26.13 2.78
C ASP A 283 11.18 -25.87 3.43
N PRO A 284 11.05 -24.94 4.38
CA PRO A 284 9.73 -24.56 4.91
C PRO A 284 8.79 -23.97 3.86
N MET A 285 9.32 -23.24 2.87
CA MET A 285 8.51 -22.63 1.81
C MET A 285 7.97 -23.65 0.80
N GLU A 286 8.63 -24.79 0.64
CA GLU A 286 8.20 -25.88 -0.26
C GLU A 286 7.12 -26.77 0.38
N VAL A 287 7.14 -26.88 1.70
CA VAL A 287 6.21 -27.73 2.47
C VAL A 287 4.87 -27.02 2.72
N GLU A 288 4.88 -25.70 2.73
CA GLU A 288 3.70 -24.88 2.92
C GLU A 288 2.96 -24.63 1.61
#